data_8fd816a5e13160284dafe31511cf1073
#
_entry.id   8fd816a5e13160284dafe31511cf1073
#
_cell.length_a   1.000
_cell.length_b   1.000
_cell.length_c   1.000
_cell.angle_alpha   90.00
_cell.angle_beta   90.00
_cell.angle_gamma   90.00
#
_symmetry.space_group_name_H-M   'P 1'
#
loop_
_entity.id
_entity.type
_entity.pdbx_description
1 polymer ?
#
loop_
_entity_poly.entity_id
_entity_poly.type
_entity_poly.pdbx_seq_one_letter_code
_entity_poly.pdbx_strand_id
1 'polypeptide(L)'
;MSSNIAEIAVEATPTLNPLDFIPDEIPFDVPYGLPVSLEQAQAVIQAAVAEAKKRNWKMNVAVADSGGNLVAFQRMDGAMLASIQIAQHKARAAVTFRRPTKVFEDGINLMHLNYLLAFDGIISSRGGIPLIDQGDIIGAIGCSGGTDSQDEVVSKAGAAVINKLPTEIK
;
A
#
# COMPACT_ATOMS: atom_id res chain seq x y z
N MET A 1 -29.23 -5.89 62.89
CA MET A 1 -27.97 -6.30 62.32
C MET A 1 -27.95 -5.86 60.88
N SER A 2 -27.35 -4.71 60.63
CA SER A 2 -27.29 -4.10 59.29
C SER A 2 -25.92 -4.40 58.70
N SER A 3 -25.86 -5.24 57.66
CA SER A 3 -24.64 -5.57 56.97
C SER A 3 -24.39 -4.51 55.87
N ASN A 4 -23.42 -3.68 56.16
CA ASN A 4 -22.87 -2.71 55.19
C ASN A 4 -22.00 -3.49 54.20
N ILE A 5 -22.50 -3.72 53.00
CA ILE A 5 -21.68 -4.18 51.87
C ILE A 5 -21.07 -2.92 51.26
N ALA A 6 -19.80 -2.68 51.56
CA ALA A 6 -19.02 -1.64 50.90
C ALA A 6 -18.87 -2.05 49.41
N GLU A 7 -19.50 -1.34 48.52
CA GLU A 7 -19.30 -1.40 47.08
C GLU A 7 -17.85 -0.98 46.78
N ILE A 8 -17.00 -1.93 46.45
CA ILE A 8 -15.66 -1.65 45.96
C ILE A 8 -15.86 -1.14 44.53
N ALA A 9 -15.84 0.18 44.36
CA ALA A 9 -15.70 0.77 43.02
C ALA A 9 -14.35 0.36 42.44
N VAL A 10 -14.38 -0.58 41.50
CA VAL A 10 -13.22 -0.88 40.66
C VAL A 10 -13.04 0.34 39.76
N GLU A 11 -12.11 1.22 40.11
CA GLU A 11 -11.64 2.26 39.20
C GLU A 11 -11.12 1.58 37.93
N ALA A 12 -11.87 1.74 36.84
CA ALA A 12 -11.43 1.30 35.54
C ALA A 12 -10.16 2.08 35.20
N THR A 13 -9.05 1.39 35.10
CA THR A 13 -7.78 1.95 34.58
C THR A 13 -8.11 2.60 33.25
N PRO A 14 -7.76 3.88 33.03
CA PRO A 14 -8.04 4.52 31.74
C PRO A 14 -7.32 3.72 30.65
N THR A 15 -8.08 3.11 29.76
CA THR A 15 -7.54 2.47 28.57
C THR A 15 -6.94 3.58 27.73
N LEU A 16 -5.61 3.65 27.66
CA LEU A 16 -4.89 4.58 26.79
C LEU A 16 -5.43 4.39 25.36
N ASN A 17 -5.98 5.45 24.77
CA ASN A 17 -6.38 5.46 23.38
C ASN A 17 -5.11 5.33 22.53
N PRO A 18 -4.96 4.30 21.68
CA PRO A 18 -3.78 4.15 20.84
C PRO A 18 -3.51 5.35 19.92
N LEU A 19 -4.54 6.16 19.65
CA LEU A 19 -4.42 7.38 18.83
C LEU A 19 -3.77 8.54 19.59
N ASP A 20 -3.65 8.46 20.91
CA ASP A 20 -2.98 9.49 21.72
C ASP A 20 -1.45 9.26 21.79
N PHE A 21 -0.96 8.14 21.25
CA PHE A 21 0.47 7.89 21.15
C PHE A 21 1.12 8.84 20.14
N ILE A 22 2.13 9.55 20.59
CA ILE A 22 2.91 10.48 19.76
C ILE A 22 4.26 9.82 19.47
N PRO A 23 4.51 9.36 18.22
CA PRO A 23 5.81 8.82 17.86
C PRO A 23 6.87 9.93 17.75
N ASP A 24 8.12 9.63 18.11
CA ASP A 24 9.23 10.58 17.99
C ASP A 24 9.61 10.85 16.54
N GLU A 25 9.39 9.89 15.65
CA GLU A 25 9.69 9.99 14.22
C GLU A 25 8.43 10.03 13.37
N ILE A 26 8.48 10.77 12.26
CA ILE A 26 7.39 10.78 11.27
C ILE A 26 7.39 9.44 10.53
N PRO A 27 6.31 8.64 10.61
CA PRO A 27 6.24 7.38 9.88
C PRO A 27 6.28 7.59 8.37
N PHE A 28 6.98 6.71 7.64
CA PHE A 28 7.07 6.75 6.19
C PHE A 28 7.68 8.05 5.62
N ASP A 29 8.65 8.62 6.31
CA ASP A 29 9.37 9.81 5.86
C ASP A 29 10.44 9.44 4.83
N VAL A 30 9.98 8.97 3.66
CA VAL A 30 10.82 8.65 2.51
C VAL A 30 10.73 9.79 1.50
N PRO A 31 11.86 10.40 1.08
CA PRO A 31 11.84 11.53 0.16
C PRO A 31 11.35 11.11 -1.24
N TYR A 32 10.86 12.09 -2.00
CA TYR A 32 10.53 11.91 -3.41
C TYR A 32 11.76 12.18 -4.27
N GLY A 33 12.06 11.24 -5.16
CA GLY A 33 13.12 11.34 -6.16
C GLY A 33 12.62 11.74 -7.55
N LEU A 34 13.52 11.65 -8.53
CA LEU A 34 13.18 11.84 -9.93
C LEU A 34 12.11 10.82 -10.37
N PRO A 35 11.20 11.21 -11.29
CA PRO A 35 10.17 10.30 -11.79
C PRO A 35 10.74 9.03 -12.40
N VAL A 36 10.09 7.90 -12.16
CA VAL A 36 10.39 6.63 -12.84
C VAL A 36 10.31 6.83 -14.36
N SER A 37 11.33 6.33 -15.08
CA SER A 37 11.34 6.39 -16.54
C SER A 37 10.33 5.42 -17.15
N LEU A 38 9.95 5.66 -18.42
CA LEU A 38 9.07 4.74 -19.15
C LEU A 38 9.70 3.33 -19.25
N GLU A 39 11.00 3.24 -19.46
CA GLU A 39 11.73 1.97 -19.53
C GLU A 39 11.65 1.20 -18.22
N GLN A 40 11.90 1.87 -17.10
CA GLN A 40 11.76 1.27 -15.76
C GLN A 40 10.31 0.84 -15.49
N ALA A 41 9.33 1.69 -15.82
CA ALA A 41 7.92 1.38 -15.65
C ALA A 41 7.49 0.16 -16.46
N GLN A 42 7.97 0.03 -17.69
CA GLN A 42 7.72 -1.15 -18.53
C GLN A 42 8.36 -2.42 -17.97
N ALA A 43 9.59 -2.35 -17.44
CA ALA A 43 10.24 -3.48 -16.81
C ALA A 43 9.47 -3.94 -15.55
N VAL A 44 8.99 -3.01 -14.73
CA VAL A 44 8.15 -3.28 -13.57
C VAL A 44 6.85 -3.99 -13.98
N ILE A 45 6.16 -3.48 -15.00
CA ILE A 45 4.93 -4.10 -15.53
C ILE A 45 5.21 -5.51 -16.07
N GLN A 46 6.28 -5.70 -16.83
CA GLN A 46 6.63 -7.02 -17.38
C GLN A 46 6.87 -8.06 -16.29
N ALA A 47 7.55 -7.71 -15.22
CA ALA A 47 7.78 -8.60 -14.09
C ALA A 47 6.48 -8.96 -13.36
N ALA A 48 5.60 -7.98 -13.13
CA ALA A 48 4.29 -8.18 -12.53
C ALA A 48 3.41 -9.10 -13.40
N VAL A 49 3.35 -8.84 -14.71
CA VAL A 49 2.58 -9.65 -15.66
C VAL A 49 3.14 -11.07 -15.77
N ALA A 50 4.47 -11.24 -15.72
CA ALA A 50 5.09 -12.56 -15.72
C ALA A 50 4.68 -13.38 -14.49
N GLU A 51 4.65 -12.77 -13.29
CA GLU A 51 4.18 -13.44 -12.07
C GLU A 51 2.70 -13.78 -12.14
N ALA A 52 1.87 -12.86 -12.65
CA ALA A 52 0.44 -13.11 -12.86
C ALA A 52 0.18 -14.27 -13.84
N LYS A 53 0.91 -14.32 -14.96
CA LYS A 53 0.81 -15.40 -15.95
C LYS A 53 1.22 -16.75 -15.37
N LYS A 54 2.30 -16.80 -14.61
CA LYS A 54 2.78 -18.02 -13.92
C LYS A 54 1.70 -18.63 -13.02
N ARG A 55 0.84 -17.79 -12.44
CA ARG A 55 -0.24 -18.19 -11.54
C ARG A 55 -1.62 -18.29 -12.23
N ASN A 56 -1.67 -18.02 -13.53
CA ASN A 56 -2.92 -17.94 -14.30
C ASN A 56 -3.92 -16.90 -13.72
N TRP A 57 -3.40 -15.79 -13.20
CA TRP A 57 -4.20 -14.66 -12.72
C TRP A 57 -4.29 -13.57 -13.78
N LYS A 58 -5.47 -12.97 -13.94
CA LYS A 58 -5.75 -11.95 -14.96
C LYS A 58 -5.79 -10.59 -14.29
N MET A 59 -4.74 -9.80 -14.50
CA MET A 59 -4.50 -8.56 -13.76
C MET A 59 -4.50 -7.32 -14.67
N ASN A 60 -4.82 -6.20 -14.06
CA ASN A 60 -4.49 -4.87 -14.51
C ASN A 60 -3.29 -4.37 -13.71
N VAL A 61 -2.29 -3.81 -14.39
CA VAL A 61 -1.06 -3.30 -13.78
C VAL A 61 -0.83 -1.87 -14.21
N ALA A 62 -0.67 -0.97 -13.24
CA ALA A 62 -0.40 0.44 -13.45
C ALA A 62 0.91 0.85 -12.77
N VAL A 63 1.67 1.73 -13.40
CA VAL A 63 2.84 2.40 -12.79
C VAL A 63 2.61 3.91 -12.87
N ALA A 64 2.70 4.57 -11.72
CA ALA A 64 2.67 6.02 -11.56
C ALA A 64 4.07 6.56 -11.26
N ASP A 65 4.35 7.80 -11.65
CA ASP A 65 5.58 8.52 -11.31
C ASP A 65 5.57 9.06 -9.87
N SER A 66 6.65 9.72 -9.45
CA SER A 66 6.75 10.33 -8.12
C SER A 66 5.73 11.46 -7.86
N GLY A 67 5.11 12.02 -8.89
CA GLY A 67 4.00 12.98 -8.80
C GLY A 67 2.62 12.33 -8.77
N GLY A 68 2.53 11.01 -8.86
CA GLY A 68 1.25 10.29 -8.88
C GLY A 68 0.56 10.24 -10.24
N ASN A 69 1.26 10.62 -11.33
CA ASN A 69 0.73 10.58 -12.69
C ASN A 69 1.00 9.22 -13.33
N LEU A 70 0.05 8.74 -14.14
CA LEU A 70 0.19 7.47 -14.84
C LEU A 70 1.32 7.55 -15.88
N VAL A 71 2.30 6.65 -15.78
CA VAL A 71 3.40 6.50 -16.75
C VAL A 71 3.13 5.37 -17.72
N ALA A 72 2.70 4.21 -17.21
CA ALA A 72 2.41 3.04 -18.02
C ALA A 72 1.30 2.20 -17.40
N PHE A 73 0.54 1.52 -18.27
CA PHE A 73 -0.56 0.64 -17.86
C PHE A 73 -0.66 -0.55 -18.79
N GLN A 74 -0.93 -1.72 -18.23
CA GLN A 74 -1.21 -2.92 -19.00
C GLN A 74 -2.41 -3.67 -18.45
N ARG A 75 -3.40 -3.95 -19.32
CA ARG A 75 -4.50 -4.86 -19.03
C ARG A 75 -4.22 -6.22 -19.66
N MET A 76 -4.23 -7.28 -18.86
CA MET A 76 -4.18 -8.65 -19.39
C MET A 76 -5.54 -9.05 -19.95
N ASP A 77 -5.52 -9.95 -20.94
CA ASP A 77 -6.75 -10.47 -21.55
C ASP A 77 -7.62 -11.13 -20.49
N GLY A 78 -8.90 -10.76 -20.50
CA GLY A 78 -9.88 -11.26 -19.54
C GLY A 78 -9.77 -10.68 -18.12
N ALA A 79 -8.92 -9.68 -17.87
CA ALA A 79 -8.91 -8.98 -16.60
C ALA A 79 -10.20 -8.18 -16.39
N MET A 80 -10.66 -8.13 -15.14
CA MET A 80 -11.90 -7.45 -14.75
C MET A 80 -11.84 -5.94 -15.09
N LEU A 81 -12.91 -5.41 -15.69
CA LEU A 81 -12.93 -4.01 -16.15
C LEU A 81 -12.84 -3.00 -15.00
N ALA A 82 -13.52 -3.25 -13.88
CA ALA A 82 -13.46 -2.38 -12.71
C ALA A 82 -12.03 -2.23 -12.17
N SER A 83 -11.22 -3.27 -12.28
CA SER A 83 -9.83 -3.28 -11.81
C SER A 83 -8.90 -2.35 -12.59
N ILE A 84 -9.32 -1.82 -13.76
CA ILE A 84 -8.56 -0.82 -14.51
C ILE A 84 -8.33 0.44 -13.67
N GLN A 85 -9.41 0.98 -13.10
CA GLN A 85 -9.34 2.18 -12.26
C GLN A 85 -8.72 1.87 -10.90
N ILE A 86 -9.03 0.68 -10.34
CA ILE A 86 -8.50 0.27 -9.04
C ILE A 86 -6.98 0.14 -9.08
N ALA A 87 -6.40 -0.46 -10.12
CA ALA A 87 -4.94 -0.57 -10.26
C ALA A 87 -4.26 0.81 -10.30
N GLN A 88 -4.81 1.75 -11.06
CA GLN A 88 -4.29 3.12 -11.14
C GLN A 88 -4.43 3.85 -9.80
N HIS A 89 -5.57 3.69 -9.12
CA HIS A 89 -5.78 4.29 -7.79
C HIS A 89 -4.79 3.73 -6.77
N LYS A 90 -4.56 2.41 -6.76
CA LYS A 90 -3.56 1.78 -5.87
C LYS A 90 -2.16 2.33 -6.10
N ALA A 91 -1.72 2.47 -7.36
CA ALA A 91 -0.43 3.07 -7.68
C ALA A 91 -0.35 4.52 -7.18
N ARG A 92 -1.35 5.34 -7.50
CA ARG A 92 -1.41 6.73 -7.07
C ARG A 92 -1.41 6.87 -5.55
N ALA A 93 -2.25 6.10 -4.84
CA ALA A 93 -2.30 6.13 -3.38
C ALA A 93 -0.96 5.75 -2.75
N ALA A 94 -0.29 4.72 -3.27
CA ALA A 94 0.99 4.27 -2.73
C ALA A 94 2.07 5.35 -2.83
N VAL A 95 2.18 6.06 -3.95
CA VAL A 95 3.17 7.12 -4.10
C VAL A 95 2.80 8.37 -3.31
N THR A 96 1.56 8.83 -3.37
CA THR A 96 1.15 10.09 -2.72
C THR A 96 1.19 10.01 -1.20
N PHE A 97 0.92 8.84 -0.62
CA PHE A 97 1.02 8.60 0.82
C PHE A 97 2.35 7.96 1.24
N ARG A 98 3.30 7.76 0.34
CA ARG A 98 4.65 7.22 0.61
C ARG A 98 4.66 5.86 1.30
N ARG A 99 3.63 5.01 1.07
CA ARG A 99 3.48 3.72 1.75
C ARG A 99 2.69 2.70 0.94
N PRO A 100 2.89 1.40 1.18
CA PRO A 100 2.03 0.38 0.59
C PRO A 100 0.56 0.59 0.99
N THR A 101 -0.37 0.37 0.05
CA THR A 101 -1.82 0.51 0.33
C THR A 101 -2.32 -0.50 1.35
N LYS A 102 -1.57 -1.58 1.61
CA LYS A 102 -1.82 -2.51 2.71
C LYS A 102 -1.91 -1.81 4.08
N VAL A 103 -1.16 -0.74 4.30
CA VAL A 103 -1.20 0.02 5.56
C VAL A 103 -2.60 0.60 5.82
N PHE A 104 -3.30 1.05 4.77
CA PHE A 104 -4.67 1.54 4.90
C PHE A 104 -5.66 0.40 5.13
N GLU A 105 -5.49 -0.72 4.42
CA GLU A 105 -6.31 -1.92 4.62
C GLU A 105 -6.21 -2.42 6.06
N ASP A 106 -5.00 -2.59 6.57
CA ASP A 106 -4.76 -3.04 7.95
C ASP A 106 -5.25 -1.99 8.97
N GLY A 107 -5.02 -0.71 8.72
CA GLY A 107 -5.48 0.38 9.57
C GLY A 107 -7.00 0.36 9.76
N ILE A 108 -7.76 0.15 8.70
CA ILE A 108 -9.22 0.13 8.75
C ILE A 108 -9.72 -1.20 9.33
N ASN A 109 -9.24 -2.34 8.82
CA ASN A 109 -9.79 -3.64 9.14
C ASN A 109 -9.31 -4.21 10.50
N LEU A 110 -8.07 -3.93 10.89
CA LEU A 110 -7.46 -4.49 12.10
C LEU A 110 -7.38 -3.47 13.24
N MET A 111 -7.13 -2.21 12.92
CA MET A 111 -6.95 -1.14 13.91
C MET A 111 -8.18 -0.24 14.07
N HIS A 112 -9.23 -0.46 13.28
CA HIS A 112 -10.49 0.29 13.30
C HIS A 112 -10.32 1.81 13.09
N LEU A 113 -9.30 2.23 12.33
CA LEU A 113 -9.01 3.63 12.01
C LEU A 113 -9.95 4.15 10.91
N ASN A 114 -11.24 4.17 11.19
CA ASN A 114 -12.28 4.50 10.20
C ASN A 114 -12.17 5.92 9.64
N TYR A 115 -11.50 6.85 10.35
CA TYR A 115 -11.25 8.20 9.87
C TYR A 115 -10.44 8.24 8.56
N LEU A 116 -9.65 7.18 8.28
CA LEU A 116 -8.92 7.06 7.02
C LEU A 116 -9.84 7.07 5.80
N LEU A 117 -11.09 6.63 5.95
CA LEU A 117 -12.09 6.64 4.86
C LEU A 117 -12.54 8.05 4.46
N ALA A 118 -12.27 9.06 5.29
CA ALA A 118 -12.58 10.46 5.00
C ALA A 118 -11.49 11.18 4.19
N PHE A 119 -10.33 10.55 3.97
CA PHE A 119 -9.23 11.16 3.23
C PHE A 119 -9.36 10.88 1.73
N ASP A 120 -9.26 11.93 0.92
CA ASP A 120 -9.20 11.80 -0.51
C ASP A 120 -7.95 11.03 -0.96
N GLY A 121 -8.12 10.16 -1.94
CA GLY A 121 -7.01 9.43 -2.56
C GLY A 121 -6.58 8.17 -1.82
N ILE A 122 -7.17 7.83 -0.68
CA ILE A 122 -6.95 6.55 -0.01
C ILE A 122 -7.72 5.43 -0.71
N ILE A 123 -7.10 4.26 -0.80
CA ILE A 123 -7.73 3.00 -1.18
C ILE A 123 -7.36 1.93 -0.14
N SER A 124 -8.38 1.39 0.54
CA SER A 124 -8.22 0.38 1.60
C SER A 124 -8.15 -1.04 1.05
N SER A 125 -7.28 -1.24 0.07
CA SER A 125 -7.08 -2.52 -0.63
C SER A 125 -5.60 -2.62 -1.01
N ARG A 126 -4.92 -3.68 -0.56
CA ARG A 126 -3.48 -3.88 -0.84
C ARG A 126 -3.23 -4.12 -2.33
N GLY A 127 -1.99 -3.94 -2.76
CA GLY A 127 -1.57 -4.09 -4.16
C GLY A 127 -1.03 -2.80 -4.75
N GLY A 128 -0.96 -1.70 -3.98
CA GLY A 128 -0.18 -0.51 -4.30
C GLY A 128 1.14 -0.55 -3.54
N ILE A 129 2.28 -0.39 -4.21
CA ILE A 129 3.62 -0.47 -3.60
C ILE A 129 4.50 0.64 -4.15
N PRO A 130 5.14 1.47 -3.31
CA PRO A 130 6.11 2.45 -3.76
C PRO A 130 7.31 1.80 -4.46
N LEU A 131 7.80 2.44 -5.50
CA LEU A 131 9.07 2.11 -6.17
C LEU A 131 10.15 3.02 -5.57
N ILE A 132 11.09 2.40 -4.87
CA ILE A 132 12.16 3.12 -4.15
C ILE A 132 13.49 2.78 -4.80
N ASP A 133 14.19 3.80 -5.29
CA ASP A 133 15.54 3.69 -5.84
C ASP A 133 16.48 4.60 -5.03
N GLN A 134 17.59 4.04 -4.55
CA GLN A 134 18.61 4.74 -3.74
C GLN A 134 18.05 5.49 -2.52
N GLY A 135 16.94 5.04 -1.97
CA GLY A 135 16.29 5.64 -0.81
C GLY A 135 15.17 6.63 -1.14
N ASP A 136 14.98 6.98 -2.41
CA ASP A 136 13.96 7.93 -2.86
C ASP A 136 12.79 7.23 -3.55
N ILE A 137 11.57 7.73 -3.34
CA ILE A 137 10.38 7.27 -4.06
C ILE A 137 10.40 7.88 -5.47
N ILE A 138 10.57 7.02 -6.48
CA ILE A 138 10.57 7.44 -7.90
C ILE A 138 9.20 7.21 -8.56
N GLY A 139 8.30 6.48 -7.91
CA GLY A 139 6.97 6.15 -8.39
C GLY A 139 6.31 5.08 -7.54
N ALA A 140 5.29 4.43 -8.09
CA ALA A 140 4.65 3.27 -7.49
C ALA A 140 4.00 2.36 -8.54
N ILE A 141 3.89 1.07 -8.21
CA ILE A 141 3.09 0.09 -8.93
C ILE A 141 1.75 -0.11 -8.22
N GLY A 142 0.69 -0.35 -8.99
CA GLY A 142 -0.60 -0.83 -8.51
C GLY A 142 -1.12 -1.98 -9.35
N CYS A 143 -1.53 -3.07 -8.71
CA CYS A 143 -2.15 -4.21 -9.37
C CYS A 143 -3.56 -4.43 -8.85
N SER A 144 -4.45 -4.88 -9.75
CA SER A 144 -5.81 -5.27 -9.41
C SER A 144 -6.38 -6.26 -10.43
N GLY A 145 -7.13 -7.23 -9.94
CA GLY A 145 -7.78 -8.25 -10.79
C GLY A 145 -8.15 -9.52 -10.05
N GLY A 146 -7.53 -9.78 -8.91
CA GLY A 146 -7.78 -10.92 -8.05
C GLY A 146 -8.30 -10.53 -6.68
N THR A 147 -7.96 -11.34 -5.68
CA THR A 147 -8.10 -10.95 -4.27
C THR A 147 -7.00 -9.94 -3.92
N ASP A 148 -7.21 -9.19 -2.85
CA ASP A 148 -6.23 -8.19 -2.40
C ASP A 148 -4.84 -8.80 -2.16
N SER A 149 -4.77 -10.03 -1.63
CA SER A 149 -3.51 -10.75 -1.44
C SER A 149 -2.87 -11.19 -2.76
N GLN A 150 -3.65 -11.55 -3.78
CA GLN A 150 -3.13 -11.85 -5.12
C GLN A 150 -2.58 -10.59 -5.80
N ASP A 151 -3.30 -9.48 -5.70
CA ASP A 151 -2.88 -8.18 -6.20
C ASP A 151 -1.52 -7.77 -5.57
N GLU A 152 -1.37 -7.95 -4.25
CA GLU A 152 -0.12 -7.66 -3.54
C GLU A 152 1.05 -8.53 -4.02
N VAL A 153 0.83 -9.83 -4.23
CA VAL A 153 1.88 -10.76 -4.73
C VAL A 153 2.40 -10.29 -6.09
N VAL A 154 1.50 -9.93 -6.99
CA VAL A 154 1.85 -9.47 -8.34
C VAL A 154 2.57 -8.12 -8.28
N SER A 155 2.11 -7.20 -7.45
CA SER A 155 2.77 -5.90 -7.26
C SER A 155 4.17 -6.03 -6.66
N LYS A 156 4.36 -6.94 -5.69
CA LYS A 156 5.69 -7.22 -5.11
C LYS A 156 6.68 -7.73 -6.15
N ALA A 157 6.24 -8.60 -7.06
CA ALA A 157 7.08 -9.09 -8.14
C ALA A 157 7.52 -7.96 -9.09
N GLY A 158 6.61 -7.04 -9.42
CA GLY A 158 6.93 -5.85 -10.20
C GLY A 158 7.88 -4.91 -9.45
N ALA A 159 7.54 -4.56 -8.22
CA ALA A 159 8.33 -3.63 -7.41
C ALA A 159 9.77 -4.12 -7.17
N ALA A 160 9.99 -5.43 -7.09
CA ALA A 160 11.32 -6.03 -6.88
C ALA A 160 12.32 -5.72 -8.01
N VAL A 161 11.86 -5.26 -9.18
CA VAL A 161 12.74 -4.80 -10.27
C VAL A 161 13.52 -3.55 -9.86
N ILE A 162 12.90 -2.67 -9.07
CA ILE A 162 13.47 -1.40 -8.61
C ILE A 162 13.92 -1.51 -7.15
N ASN A 163 13.04 -2.01 -6.27
CA ASN A 163 13.25 -2.07 -4.83
C ASN A 163 14.30 -3.15 -4.50
N LYS A 164 15.55 -2.88 -4.81
CA LYS A 164 16.64 -3.77 -4.41
C LYS A 164 16.78 -3.67 -2.89
N LEU A 165 16.85 -4.83 -2.21
CA LEU A 165 17.23 -4.88 -0.81
C LEU A 165 18.53 -4.08 -0.63
N PRO A 166 18.69 -3.29 0.45
CA PRO A 166 19.97 -2.65 0.75
C PRO A 166 21.04 -3.74 0.69
N THR A 167 22.01 -3.57 -0.18
CA THR A 167 23.20 -4.45 -0.21
C THR A 167 23.82 -4.31 1.17
N GLU A 168 23.89 -5.39 1.94
CA GLU A 168 24.62 -5.39 3.19
C GLU A 168 25.98 -4.77 2.92
N ILE A 169 26.22 -3.61 3.52
CA ILE A 169 27.53 -2.97 3.49
C ILE A 169 28.44 -3.89 4.29
N LYS A 170 29.34 -4.59 3.60
CA LYS A 170 30.41 -5.39 4.19
C LYS A 170 31.43 -4.49 4.88
#